data_164ae9efe01a6f5835cb0f6cda61ec20
#
_entry.id   164ae9efe01a6f5835cb0f6cda61ec20
#
_cell.length_a   1.000
_cell.length_b   1.000
_cell.length_c   1.000
_cell.angle_alpha   90.00
_cell.angle_beta   90.00
_cell.angle_gamma   90.00
#
_symmetry.space_group_name_H-M   'P 1'
#
loop_
_entity.id
_entity.type
_entity.pdbx_description
1 polymer ?
#
loop_
_entity_poly.entity_id
_entity_poly.type
_entity_poly.pdbx_seq_one_letter_code
_entity_poly.pdbx_strand_id
1 'polypeptide(L)'
;RFLSNICKATWPVLFFFFALSNPVFSQSLVINEIMTSNSNSIKDEDNSYQDWIELYNSGPTSVNLLGFGLSDDPLVLYKWTFPNVSLASGQYLIVWASDKNKTLVGGQLHTNFKISSTGETILLTNTSGVTISTVPPVNLQTDISYGKYPNGTGPYAYFGTPTPNAANLSAGFSEILNPPVFSQASGFLTSGFSLTLSSPDPGTTILYTLDGSEPDENNLSGTTYNYKNQYPKLPGQAFGPFLYNSFQTLQYTAPIPVADRSSQPNKLSAMSTTYDFTPPYFPNGPIYKGNIIRAKVIKPGALPSKVVSKNYFITPSGSNKYSLPVLSLS
;
A
#
# COMPACT_ATOMS: atom_id res chain seq x y z
N ARG A 1 -85.78 50.53 -11.25
CA ARG A 1 -84.43 50.79 -11.82
C ARG A 1 -83.53 49.63 -11.48
N PHE A 2 -83.33 48.81 -12.50
CA PHE A 2 -82.46 47.66 -12.43
C PHE A 2 -80.97 48.02 -12.58
N LEU A 3 -80.11 47.56 -11.69
CA LEU A 3 -78.68 47.63 -11.86
C LEU A 3 -78.19 46.22 -12.11
N SER A 4 -77.62 45.97 -13.28
CA SER A 4 -77.02 44.74 -13.72
C SER A 4 -75.61 44.56 -13.14
N ASN A 5 -75.40 43.53 -12.35
CA ASN A 5 -74.09 43.07 -11.93
C ASN A 5 -73.47 42.17 -13.01
N ILE A 6 -72.41 42.66 -13.66
CA ILE A 6 -71.57 41.86 -14.55
C ILE A 6 -70.49 41.17 -13.70
N CYS A 7 -70.63 39.85 -13.53
CA CYS A 7 -69.66 39.01 -12.90
C CYS A 7 -68.52 38.75 -13.89
N LYS A 8 -67.33 39.34 -13.62
CA LYS A 8 -66.08 39.03 -14.37
C LYS A 8 -65.49 37.76 -13.84
N ALA A 9 -65.61 36.66 -14.59
CA ALA A 9 -64.92 35.43 -14.32
C ALA A 9 -63.44 35.57 -14.79
N THR A 10 -62.54 35.62 -13.84
CA THR A 10 -61.12 35.51 -14.12
C THR A 10 -60.72 34.00 -14.09
N TRP A 11 -60.36 33.47 -15.25
CA TRP A 11 -59.77 32.16 -15.35
C TRP A 11 -58.29 32.22 -14.95
N PRO A 12 -57.81 31.41 -14.04
CA PRO A 12 -56.40 31.31 -13.79
C PRO A 12 -55.72 30.55 -14.94
N VAL A 13 -54.82 31.24 -15.64
CA VAL A 13 -53.90 30.57 -16.61
C VAL A 13 -52.84 29.80 -15.80
N LEU A 14 -53.02 28.51 -15.75
CA LEU A 14 -52.05 27.60 -15.14
C LEU A 14 -50.85 27.44 -16.09
N PHE A 15 -49.75 28.16 -15.81
CA PHE A 15 -48.48 27.95 -16.48
C PHE A 15 -47.87 26.63 -16.02
N PHE A 16 -47.95 25.60 -16.85
CA PHE A 16 -47.17 24.36 -16.69
C PHE A 16 -45.72 24.66 -17.06
N PHE A 17 -44.89 24.86 -16.04
CA PHE A 17 -43.46 24.82 -16.22
C PHE A 17 -43.03 23.36 -16.49
N PHE A 18 -42.84 22.99 -17.77
CA PHE A 18 -42.11 21.82 -18.13
C PHE A 18 -40.62 22.07 -17.76
N ALA A 19 -40.21 21.62 -16.59
CA ALA A 19 -38.79 21.49 -16.27
C ALA A 19 -38.21 20.46 -17.24
N LEU A 20 -37.58 20.93 -18.31
CA LEU A 20 -36.68 20.10 -19.10
C LEU A 20 -35.51 19.68 -18.18
N SER A 21 -35.67 18.55 -17.48
CA SER A 21 -34.56 17.88 -16.87
C SER A 21 -33.67 17.39 -18.00
N ASN A 22 -32.64 18.16 -18.33
CA ASN A 22 -31.54 17.60 -19.11
C ASN A 22 -31.02 16.41 -18.34
N PRO A 23 -31.03 15.20 -18.92
CA PRO A 23 -30.35 14.09 -18.27
C PRO A 23 -28.90 14.49 -18.11
N VAL A 24 -28.47 14.71 -16.88
CA VAL A 24 -27.06 14.74 -16.56
C VAL A 24 -26.59 13.34 -16.92
N PHE A 25 -25.99 13.19 -18.10
CA PHE A 25 -25.29 11.97 -18.47
C PHE A 25 -24.17 11.81 -17.44
N SER A 26 -24.48 11.07 -16.39
CA SER A 26 -23.46 10.59 -15.48
C SER A 26 -22.39 9.90 -16.33
N GLN A 27 -21.17 10.35 -16.20
CA GLN A 27 -20.00 9.81 -16.89
C GLN A 27 -19.92 8.33 -16.56
N SER A 28 -20.36 7.48 -17.50
CA SER A 28 -20.59 6.05 -17.24
C SER A 28 -19.32 5.22 -17.34
N LEU A 29 -18.32 5.69 -18.09
CA LEU A 29 -17.04 5.03 -18.28
C LEU A 29 -15.94 5.86 -17.60
N VAL A 30 -15.21 5.23 -16.68
CA VAL A 30 -14.19 5.93 -15.89
C VAL A 30 -12.93 5.07 -15.75
N ILE A 31 -11.80 5.72 -15.49
CA ILE A 31 -10.63 5.07 -14.90
C ILE A 31 -10.98 4.85 -13.42
N ASN A 32 -11.11 3.60 -13.02
CA ASN A 32 -11.56 3.23 -11.67
C ASN A 32 -10.41 3.03 -10.71
N GLU A 33 -9.32 2.41 -11.16
CA GLU A 33 -8.15 2.12 -10.34
C GLU A 33 -6.89 2.10 -11.20
N ILE A 34 -5.75 2.53 -10.64
CA ILE A 34 -4.44 2.43 -11.28
C ILE A 34 -3.39 1.89 -10.32
N MET A 35 -2.37 1.24 -10.88
CA MET A 35 -1.16 0.84 -10.17
C MET A 35 0.05 1.19 -11.01
N THR A 36 0.98 1.98 -10.46
CA THR A 36 2.15 2.52 -11.17
C THR A 36 3.47 1.88 -10.74
N SER A 37 3.42 0.86 -9.90
CA SER A 37 4.56 0.06 -9.45
C SER A 37 4.06 -1.29 -8.94
N ASN A 38 3.87 -2.23 -9.87
CA ASN A 38 3.35 -3.56 -9.57
C ASN A 38 4.50 -4.57 -9.41
N SER A 39 4.58 -5.25 -8.28
CA SER A 39 5.54 -6.35 -8.05
C SER A 39 4.90 -7.63 -7.51
N ASN A 40 3.64 -7.56 -7.02
CA ASN A 40 3.01 -8.70 -6.35
C ASN A 40 1.48 -8.79 -6.57
N SER A 41 0.86 -7.92 -7.38
CA SER A 41 -0.58 -7.95 -7.63
C SER A 41 -0.91 -8.97 -8.73
N ILE A 42 -1.18 -8.51 -9.95
CA ILE A 42 -1.51 -9.36 -11.10
C ILE A 42 -0.39 -9.33 -12.14
N LYS A 43 -0.34 -10.39 -12.96
CA LYS A 43 0.61 -10.52 -14.07
C LYS A 43 -0.10 -10.51 -15.39
N ASP A 44 0.61 -10.01 -16.42
CA ASP A 44 0.18 -10.09 -17.80
C ASP A 44 0.35 -11.51 -18.38
N GLU A 45 -0.03 -11.71 -19.67
CA GLU A 45 0.06 -13.00 -20.36
C GLU A 45 1.50 -13.52 -20.52
N ASP A 46 2.50 -12.62 -20.41
CA ASP A 46 3.92 -12.99 -20.43
C ASP A 46 4.45 -13.37 -19.03
N ASN A 47 3.55 -13.54 -18.05
CA ASN A 47 3.85 -13.84 -16.64
C ASN A 47 4.72 -12.77 -15.96
N SER A 48 4.60 -11.50 -16.39
CA SER A 48 5.36 -10.36 -15.91
C SER A 48 4.46 -9.41 -15.13
N TYR A 49 4.97 -8.87 -14.03
CA TYR A 49 4.32 -7.78 -13.32
C TYR A 49 4.49 -6.49 -14.12
N GLN A 50 3.38 -5.91 -14.54
CA GLN A 50 3.31 -4.65 -15.26
C GLN A 50 2.40 -3.70 -14.50
N ASP A 51 2.60 -2.40 -14.67
CA ASP A 51 1.67 -1.39 -14.23
C ASP A 51 0.36 -1.51 -15.00
N TRP A 52 -0.74 -1.10 -14.40
CA TRP A 52 -2.03 -1.27 -15.01
C TRP A 52 -3.01 -0.12 -14.72
N ILE A 53 -3.94 0.04 -15.64
CA ILE A 53 -5.06 0.97 -15.57
C ILE A 53 -6.33 0.14 -15.68
N GLU A 54 -7.24 0.30 -14.74
CA GLU A 54 -8.54 -0.33 -14.77
C GLU A 54 -9.61 0.66 -15.20
N LEU A 55 -10.37 0.28 -16.23
CA LEU A 55 -11.60 0.95 -16.60
C LEU A 55 -12.81 0.25 -15.97
N TYR A 56 -13.81 1.04 -15.61
CA TYR A 56 -15.09 0.55 -15.11
C TYR A 56 -16.24 1.23 -15.85
N ASN A 57 -17.19 0.43 -16.34
CA ASN A 57 -18.43 0.94 -16.93
C ASN A 57 -19.55 0.93 -15.87
N SER A 58 -19.78 2.07 -15.24
CA SER A 58 -20.87 2.24 -14.26
C SER A 58 -22.23 2.52 -14.91
N GLY A 59 -22.27 2.66 -16.24
CA GLY A 59 -23.50 2.94 -16.99
C GLY A 59 -24.38 1.68 -17.18
N PRO A 60 -25.66 1.89 -17.58
CA PRO A 60 -26.62 0.80 -17.75
C PRO A 60 -26.45 0.02 -19.07
N THR A 61 -25.61 0.49 -19.98
CA THR A 61 -25.40 -0.10 -21.31
C THR A 61 -23.94 -0.41 -21.57
N SER A 62 -23.70 -1.33 -22.48
CA SER A 62 -22.35 -1.62 -22.98
C SER A 62 -21.78 -0.42 -23.76
N VAL A 63 -20.50 -0.14 -23.59
CA VAL A 63 -19.75 0.91 -24.28
C VAL A 63 -18.72 0.25 -25.21
N ASN A 64 -18.74 0.60 -26.51
CA ASN A 64 -17.69 0.21 -27.45
C ASN A 64 -16.55 1.25 -27.35
N LEU A 65 -15.34 0.78 -27.05
CA LEU A 65 -14.17 1.62 -26.83
C LEU A 65 -13.39 1.93 -28.14
N LEU A 66 -13.81 1.43 -29.30
CA LEU A 66 -13.11 1.66 -30.56
C LEU A 66 -12.79 3.15 -30.78
N GLY A 67 -11.50 3.47 -30.88
CA GLY A 67 -11.02 4.84 -31.12
C GLY A 67 -11.00 5.76 -29.89
N PHE A 68 -11.38 5.29 -28.70
CA PHE A 68 -11.11 6.06 -27.48
C PHE A 68 -9.60 6.16 -27.26
N GLY A 69 -9.15 7.28 -26.70
CA GLY A 69 -7.76 7.54 -26.35
C GLY A 69 -7.45 7.26 -24.89
N LEU A 70 -6.29 6.66 -24.63
CA LEU A 70 -5.69 6.56 -23.30
C LEU A 70 -4.30 7.20 -23.36
N SER A 71 -3.99 8.09 -22.43
CA SER A 71 -2.74 8.86 -22.45
C SER A 71 -2.24 9.18 -21.04
N ASP A 72 -0.91 9.23 -20.90
CA ASP A 72 -0.15 9.77 -19.78
C ASP A 72 0.33 11.22 -20.05
N ASP A 73 0.00 11.78 -21.22
CA ASP A 73 0.38 13.13 -21.65
C ASP A 73 -0.86 13.99 -21.98
N PRO A 74 -1.15 15.06 -21.21
CA PRO A 74 -2.28 15.95 -21.47
C PRO A 74 -2.24 16.66 -22.82
N LEU A 75 -1.08 16.74 -23.47
CA LEU A 75 -0.93 17.36 -24.80
C LEU A 75 -1.20 16.37 -25.95
N VAL A 76 -1.27 15.06 -25.66
CA VAL A 76 -1.44 14.00 -26.66
C VAL A 76 -2.56 13.06 -26.23
N LEU A 77 -3.81 13.50 -26.36
CA LEU A 77 -4.99 12.78 -25.83
C LEU A 77 -5.17 11.35 -26.37
N TYR A 78 -4.69 11.07 -27.55
CA TYR A 78 -4.77 9.76 -28.22
C TYR A 78 -3.38 9.12 -28.35
N LYS A 79 -2.55 9.18 -27.32
CA LYS A 79 -1.23 8.57 -27.31
C LYS A 79 -1.29 7.06 -27.60
N TRP A 80 -2.32 6.40 -27.07
CA TRP A 80 -2.72 5.05 -27.40
C TRP A 80 -4.23 4.99 -27.62
N THR A 81 -4.69 4.19 -28.59
CA THR A 81 -6.11 4.09 -28.94
C THR A 81 -6.63 2.67 -28.77
N PHE A 82 -7.83 2.56 -28.22
CA PHE A 82 -8.49 1.28 -28.03
C PHE A 82 -8.87 0.64 -29.36
N PRO A 83 -8.66 -0.68 -29.51
CA PRO A 83 -9.21 -1.46 -30.60
C PRO A 83 -10.74 -1.65 -30.42
N ASN A 84 -11.36 -2.40 -31.35
CA ASN A 84 -12.81 -2.72 -31.25
C ASN A 84 -13.07 -3.68 -30.10
N VAL A 85 -13.21 -3.16 -28.89
CA VAL A 85 -13.54 -3.87 -27.67
C VAL A 85 -14.72 -3.21 -26.98
N SER A 86 -15.66 -3.99 -26.47
CA SER A 86 -16.84 -3.52 -25.76
C SER A 86 -16.75 -3.87 -24.28
N LEU A 87 -17.06 -2.90 -23.43
CA LEU A 87 -17.13 -3.07 -21.99
C LEU A 87 -18.59 -3.04 -21.54
N ALA A 88 -19.12 -4.17 -21.10
CA ALA A 88 -20.51 -4.28 -20.68
C ALA A 88 -20.78 -3.47 -19.40
N SER A 89 -22.07 -3.21 -19.14
CA SER A 89 -22.52 -2.55 -17.90
C SER A 89 -22.01 -3.29 -16.66
N GLY A 90 -21.45 -2.58 -15.70
CA GLY A 90 -20.92 -3.11 -14.44
C GLY A 90 -19.62 -3.92 -14.56
N GLN A 91 -18.99 -3.94 -15.73
CA GLN A 91 -17.75 -4.70 -15.96
C GLN A 91 -16.50 -3.83 -15.87
N TYR A 92 -15.37 -4.49 -15.61
CA TYR A 92 -14.03 -3.93 -15.51
C TYR A 92 -13.18 -4.37 -16.71
N LEU A 93 -12.19 -3.55 -17.06
CA LEU A 93 -11.22 -3.86 -18.11
C LEU A 93 -9.84 -3.38 -17.68
N ILE A 94 -8.90 -4.31 -17.55
CA ILE A 94 -7.48 -3.99 -17.30
C ILE A 94 -6.80 -3.67 -18.64
N VAL A 95 -6.06 -2.56 -18.63
CA VAL A 95 -5.12 -2.17 -19.67
C VAL A 95 -3.73 -2.06 -19.05
N TRP A 96 -2.80 -2.84 -19.55
CA TRP A 96 -1.42 -2.85 -19.05
C TRP A 96 -0.64 -1.63 -19.55
N ALA A 97 -0.11 -0.84 -18.66
CA ALA A 97 0.77 0.28 -18.98
C ALA A 97 2.22 -0.21 -19.09
N SER A 98 2.55 -0.90 -20.16
CA SER A 98 3.75 -1.72 -20.29
C SER A 98 4.69 -1.37 -21.44
N ASP A 99 4.31 -0.42 -22.31
CA ASP A 99 5.02 -0.04 -23.56
C ASP A 99 5.09 -1.16 -24.62
N LYS A 100 4.31 -2.24 -24.45
CA LYS A 100 4.27 -3.36 -25.41
C LYS A 100 3.40 -3.08 -26.64
N ASN A 101 2.52 -2.08 -26.58
CA ASN A 101 1.62 -1.64 -27.67
C ASN A 101 0.81 -2.78 -28.30
N LYS A 102 0.14 -3.61 -27.48
CA LYS A 102 -0.69 -4.72 -27.95
C LYS A 102 -2.17 -4.30 -28.01
N THR A 103 -2.78 -4.43 -29.19
CA THR A 103 -4.17 -4.04 -29.46
C THR A 103 -5.01 -5.19 -30.02
N LEU A 104 -4.58 -6.44 -29.84
CA LEU A 104 -5.29 -7.61 -30.36
C LEU A 104 -6.64 -7.77 -29.67
N VAL A 105 -7.71 -7.78 -30.45
CA VAL A 105 -9.08 -8.03 -29.96
C VAL A 105 -9.18 -9.45 -29.40
N GLY A 106 -9.68 -9.55 -28.16
CA GLY A 106 -9.77 -10.83 -27.43
C GLY A 106 -8.50 -11.23 -26.69
N GLY A 107 -7.39 -10.47 -26.85
CA GLY A 107 -6.18 -10.59 -26.04
C GLY A 107 -6.11 -9.55 -24.92
N GLN A 108 -5.02 -9.57 -24.17
CA GLN A 108 -4.74 -8.51 -23.20
C GLN A 108 -4.30 -7.23 -23.93
N LEU A 109 -4.76 -6.10 -23.41
CA LEU A 109 -4.46 -4.79 -23.99
C LEU A 109 -3.26 -4.16 -23.28
N HIS A 110 -2.32 -3.65 -24.08
CA HIS A 110 -1.11 -3.00 -23.58
C HIS A 110 -0.92 -1.65 -24.26
N THR A 111 -0.71 -0.61 -23.47
CA THR A 111 -0.39 0.71 -23.99
C THR A 111 1.00 0.74 -24.65
N ASN A 112 1.29 1.82 -25.39
CA ASN A 112 2.61 2.18 -25.91
C ASN A 112 3.36 3.13 -24.97
N PHE A 113 3.01 3.13 -23.69
CA PHE A 113 3.65 3.90 -22.63
C PHE A 113 3.62 3.12 -21.31
N LYS A 114 4.44 3.54 -20.35
CA LYS A 114 4.43 3.13 -18.93
C LYS A 114 3.99 4.31 -18.09
N ILE A 115 3.55 4.04 -16.88
CA ILE A 115 3.18 5.09 -15.92
C ILE A 115 4.35 5.31 -14.96
N SER A 116 4.75 6.57 -14.75
CA SER A 116 5.76 6.90 -13.74
C SER A 116 5.21 6.74 -12.32
N SER A 117 5.95 6.06 -11.45
CA SER A 117 5.62 5.95 -10.03
C SER A 117 5.68 7.30 -9.29
N THR A 118 6.38 8.29 -9.84
CA THR A 118 6.45 9.64 -9.27
C THR A 118 5.24 10.50 -9.60
N GLY A 119 4.34 10.00 -10.45
CA GLY A 119 3.06 10.60 -10.77
C GLY A 119 2.99 11.25 -12.14
N GLU A 120 1.98 10.87 -12.89
CA GLU A 120 1.59 11.43 -14.19
C GLU A 120 0.08 11.56 -14.24
N THR A 121 -0.42 12.47 -15.10
CA THR A 121 -1.85 12.56 -15.36
C THR A 121 -2.25 11.45 -16.31
N ILE A 122 -3.23 10.61 -15.94
CA ILE A 122 -3.77 9.59 -16.85
C ILE A 122 -5.14 10.05 -17.35
N LEU A 123 -5.31 10.03 -18.66
CA LEU A 123 -6.49 10.57 -19.34
C LEU A 123 -7.19 9.49 -20.16
N LEU A 124 -8.50 9.41 -20.04
CA LEU A 124 -9.38 8.65 -20.95
C LEU A 124 -10.21 9.64 -21.75
N THR A 125 -10.06 9.59 -23.08
CA THR A 125 -10.69 10.53 -24.02
C THR A 125 -11.60 9.79 -24.98
N ASN A 126 -12.82 10.28 -25.20
CA ASN A 126 -13.75 9.69 -26.17
C ASN A 126 -13.40 10.07 -27.62
N THR A 127 -14.09 9.46 -28.59
CA THR A 127 -13.86 9.71 -30.01
C THR A 127 -14.17 11.13 -30.50
N SER A 128 -14.84 11.95 -29.67
CA SER A 128 -15.13 13.37 -29.96
C SER A 128 -14.09 14.33 -29.40
N GLY A 129 -12.99 13.84 -28.83
CA GLY A 129 -11.94 14.66 -28.22
C GLY A 129 -12.24 15.14 -26.80
N VAL A 130 -13.29 14.62 -26.16
CA VAL A 130 -13.65 14.99 -24.80
C VAL A 130 -12.97 14.03 -23.81
N THR A 131 -12.14 14.55 -22.91
CA THR A 131 -11.62 13.79 -21.79
C THR A 131 -12.74 13.47 -20.80
N ILE A 132 -13.06 12.18 -20.66
CA ILE A 132 -14.19 11.70 -19.88
C ILE A 132 -13.77 11.17 -18.51
N SER A 133 -12.49 10.87 -18.29
CA SER A 133 -11.96 10.52 -16.98
C SER A 133 -10.52 10.96 -16.87
N THR A 134 -10.14 11.43 -15.68
CA THR A 134 -8.78 11.88 -15.38
C THR A 134 -8.36 11.34 -14.02
N VAL A 135 -7.17 10.75 -13.95
CA VAL A 135 -6.46 10.49 -12.70
C VAL A 135 -5.39 11.58 -12.56
N PRO A 136 -5.38 12.36 -11.48
CA PRO A 136 -4.35 13.36 -11.25
C PRO A 136 -2.98 12.69 -11.00
N PRO A 137 -1.87 13.42 -11.18
CA PRO A 137 -0.55 12.92 -10.80
C PRO A 137 -0.54 12.47 -9.34
N VAL A 138 -0.09 11.25 -9.10
CA VAL A 138 -0.02 10.66 -7.77
C VAL A 138 1.24 9.82 -7.62
N ASN A 139 2.00 10.06 -6.53
CA ASN A 139 3.16 9.24 -6.20
C ASN A 139 2.69 7.99 -5.48
N LEU A 140 2.85 6.82 -6.09
CA LEU A 140 2.45 5.54 -5.52
C LEU A 140 3.68 4.72 -5.08
N GLN A 141 3.58 4.15 -3.90
CA GLN A 141 4.51 3.12 -3.46
C GLN A 141 4.23 1.80 -4.18
N THR A 142 5.23 0.92 -4.25
CA THR A 142 5.08 -0.42 -4.85
C THR A 142 3.93 -1.18 -4.19
N ASP A 143 3.10 -1.80 -5.03
CA ASP A 143 1.92 -2.59 -4.68
C ASP A 143 0.79 -1.82 -3.97
N ILE A 144 0.82 -0.49 -4.05
CA ILE A 144 -0.28 0.38 -3.65
C ILE A 144 -0.99 0.85 -4.90
N SER A 145 -2.31 0.78 -4.91
CA SER A 145 -3.14 1.32 -5.99
C SER A 145 -3.85 2.62 -5.60
N TYR A 146 -4.36 3.33 -6.59
CA TYR A 146 -5.12 4.57 -6.42
C TYR A 146 -6.41 4.47 -7.23
N GLY A 147 -7.54 4.47 -6.56
CA GLY A 147 -8.82 4.16 -7.19
C GLY A 147 -9.99 4.92 -6.59
N LYS A 148 -11.13 4.79 -7.23
CA LYS A 148 -12.39 5.44 -6.83
C LYS A 148 -13.15 4.64 -5.79
N TYR A 149 -13.64 5.32 -4.76
CA TYR A 149 -14.59 4.74 -3.82
C TYR A 149 -15.70 5.73 -3.43
N PRO A 150 -16.97 5.39 -3.64
CA PRO A 150 -17.50 4.19 -4.34
C PRO A 150 -17.04 4.12 -5.81
N ASN A 151 -17.04 2.87 -6.36
CA ASN A 151 -16.63 2.60 -7.73
C ASN A 151 -17.30 3.54 -8.73
N GLY A 152 -16.51 4.02 -9.67
CA GLY A 152 -16.96 4.84 -10.78
C GLY A 152 -17.36 6.27 -10.42
N THR A 153 -17.77 6.55 -9.19
CA THR A 153 -18.39 7.84 -8.80
C THR A 153 -17.68 8.56 -7.67
N GLY A 154 -16.98 7.85 -6.79
CA GLY A 154 -16.33 8.43 -5.62
C GLY A 154 -15.04 9.20 -5.93
N PRO A 155 -14.48 9.87 -4.92
CA PRO A 155 -13.12 10.41 -5.02
C PRO A 155 -12.09 9.27 -5.13
N TYR A 156 -10.90 9.62 -5.61
CA TYR A 156 -9.77 8.72 -5.57
C TYR A 156 -9.19 8.62 -4.14
N ALA A 157 -8.77 7.41 -3.79
CA ALA A 157 -8.14 7.07 -2.52
C ALA A 157 -7.03 6.03 -2.73
N TYR A 158 -6.14 5.88 -1.75
CA TYR A 158 -5.08 4.88 -1.76
C TYR A 158 -5.57 3.55 -1.20
N PHE A 159 -5.19 2.45 -1.83
CA PHE A 159 -5.54 1.10 -1.38
C PHE A 159 -4.27 0.28 -1.15
N GLY A 160 -4.11 -0.22 0.07
CA GLY A 160 -3.04 -1.16 0.44
C GLY A 160 -3.28 -2.58 -0.11
N THR A 161 -4.51 -2.86 -0.53
CA THR A 161 -4.89 -4.11 -1.20
C THR A 161 -5.59 -3.74 -2.50
N PRO A 162 -4.90 -3.82 -3.64
CA PRO A 162 -5.50 -3.55 -4.95
C PRO A 162 -6.61 -4.54 -5.29
N THR A 163 -7.59 -4.10 -6.08
CA THR A 163 -8.75 -4.92 -6.46
C THR A 163 -8.93 -5.04 -7.98
N PRO A 164 -7.91 -5.47 -8.75
CA PRO A 164 -8.02 -5.55 -10.20
C PRO A 164 -9.13 -6.49 -10.66
N ASN A 165 -9.94 -6.04 -11.64
CA ASN A 165 -11.14 -6.69 -12.14
C ASN A 165 -12.27 -6.86 -11.12
N ALA A 166 -12.26 -6.06 -10.06
CA ALA A 166 -13.27 -6.13 -9.01
C ALA A 166 -13.58 -4.75 -8.43
N ALA A 167 -14.63 -4.70 -7.60
CA ALA A 167 -15.00 -3.47 -6.90
C ALA A 167 -14.01 -3.11 -5.80
N ASN A 168 -13.67 -1.83 -5.68
CA ASN A 168 -13.00 -1.30 -4.48
C ASN A 168 -13.93 -1.44 -3.28
N LEU A 169 -13.59 -2.29 -2.30
CA LEU A 169 -14.48 -2.73 -1.22
C LEU A 169 -14.44 -1.85 0.03
N SER A 170 -13.46 -0.96 0.15
CA SER A 170 -13.27 -0.08 1.30
C SER A 170 -13.17 1.38 0.86
N ALA A 171 -13.29 2.31 1.81
CA ALA A 171 -13.13 3.74 1.53
C ALA A 171 -11.70 4.13 1.12
N GLY A 172 -10.74 3.23 1.27
CA GLY A 172 -9.33 3.52 1.05
C GLY A 172 -8.78 4.53 2.07
N PHE A 173 -7.61 5.06 1.77
CA PHE A 173 -6.93 6.03 2.61
C PHE A 173 -6.76 7.36 1.88
N SER A 174 -6.80 8.47 2.61
CA SER A 174 -6.65 9.82 2.03
C SER A 174 -5.20 10.19 1.72
N GLU A 175 -4.23 9.53 2.37
CA GLU A 175 -2.81 9.79 2.22
C GLU A 175 -1.98 8.54 2.51
N ILE A 176 -0.74 8.52 2.02
CA ILE A 176 0.29 7.52 2.36
C ILE A 176 1.32 8.21 3.25
N LEU A 177 1.64 7.62 4.39
CA LEU A 177 2.62 8.17 5.30
C LEU A 177 4.05 7.87 4.86
N ASN A 178 4.95 8.84 5.10
CA ASN A 178 6.36 8.66 4.87
C ASN A 178 7.01 7.86 6.00
N PRO A 179 8.07 7.07 5.71
CA PRO A 179 8.79 6.33 6.74
C PRO A 179 9.41 7.23 7.81
N PRO A 180 9.59 6.72 9.04
CA PRO A 180 10.23 7.49 10.09
C PRO A 180 11.71 7.74 9.79
N VAL A 181 12.19 8.92 10.19
CA VAL A 181 13.60 9.31 10.09
C VAL A 181 14.32 8.95 11.39
N PHE A 182 15.42 8.24 11.25
CA PHE A 182 16.30 7.83 12.35
C PHE A 182 17.49 8.78 12.42
N SER A 183 17.81 9.29 13.60
CA SER A 183 18.94 10.24 13.81
C SER A 183 20.32 9.62 13.57
N GLN A 184 20.42 8.29 13.49
CA GLN A 184 21.67 7.57 13.30
C GLN A 184 21.51 6.48 12.23
N ALA A 185 22.47 6.40 11.33
CA ALA A 185 22.56 5.30 10.37
C ALA A 185 22.98 3.99 11.06
N SER A 186 22.58 2.85 10.47
CA SER A 186 23.02 1.52 10.91
C SER A 186 24.54 1.39 10.87
N GLY A 187 25.10 0.58 11.75
CA GLY A 187 26.55 0.28 11.69
C GLY A 187 27.16 -0.12 13.02
N PHE A 188 28.50 -0.15 13.01
CA PHE A 188 29.32 -0.38 14.18
C PHE A 188 29.69 0.95 14.82
N LEU A 189 29.48 1.06 16.12
CA LEU A 189 29.71 2.28 16.91
C LEU A 189 30.55 1.93 18.14
N THR A 190 31.40 2.88 18.55
CA THR A 190 32.33 2.68 19.67
C THR A 190 31.71 2.98 21.04
N SER A 191 30.56 3.67 21.06
CA SER A 191 29.84 4.04 22.28
C SER A 191 28.34 3.96 22.08
N GLY A 192 27.64 3.75 23.19
CA GLY A 192 26.17 3.88 23.21
C GLY A 192 25.71 5.32 22.96
N PHE A 193 24.48 5.46 22.52
CA PHE A 193 23.86 6.75 22.22
C PHE A 193 22.35 6.72 22.44
N SER A 194 21.72 7.88 22.40
CA SER A 194 20.26 8.01 22.42
C SER A 194 19.75 8.22 21.00
N LEU A 195 19.03 7.25 20.47
CA LEU A 195 18.43 7.30 19.13
C LEU A 195 17.15 8.13 19.19
N THR A 196 17.04 9.12 18.33
CA THR A 196 15.78 9.84 18.12
C THR A 196 15.13 9.41 16.81
N LEU A 197 13.80 9.31 16.84
CA LEU A 197 12.94 9.08 15.68
C LEU A 197 12.10 10.32 15.46
N SER A 198 11.87 10.67 14.20
CA SER A 198 10.93 11.73 13.82
C SER A 198 10.08 11.29 12.63
N SER A 199 8.86 11.83 12.56
CA SER A 199 7.99 11.64 11.39
C SER A 199 8.04 12.89 10.52
N PRO A 200 8.17 12.75 9.19
CA PRO A 200 7.99 13.87 8.27
C PRO A 200 6.54 14.39 8.22
N ASP A 201 5.57 13.53 8.56
CA ASP A 201 4.16 13.83 8.45
C ASP A 201 3.60 14.34 9.79
N PRO A 202 2.79 15.41 9.78
CA PRO A 202 2.24 15.96 11.03
C PRO A 202 1.09 15.11 11.59
N GLY A 203 0.92 15.16 12.92
CA GLY A 203 -0.19 14.50 13.61
C GLY A 203 -0.13 12.97 13.60
N THR A 204 1.07 12.42 13.50
CA THR A 204 1.31 10.98 13.40
C THR A 204 1.85 10.40 14.71
N THR A 205 1.77 9.08 14.83
CA THR A 205 2.40 8.29 15.88
C THR A 205 3.46 7.38 15.26
N ILE A 206 4.63 7.29 15.90
CA ILE A 206 5.66 6.33 15.51
C ILE A 206 5.55 5.10 16.40
N LEU A 207 5.39 3.93 15.78
CA LEU A 207 5.46 2.63 16.43
C LEU A 207 6.81 1.99 16.15
N TYR A 208 7.38 1.30 17.15
CA TYR A 208 8.65 0.61 16.98
C TYR A 208 8.74 -0.68 17.77
N THR A 209 9.69 -1.55 17.41
CA THR A 209 10.05 -2.78 18.13
C THR A 209 11.56 -2.84 18.37
N LEU A 210 11.98 -3.59 19.38
CA LEU A 210 13.37 -3.81 19.78
C LEU A 210 13.79 -5.30 19.70
N ASP A 211 12.89 -6.15 19.25
CA ASP A 211 12.99 -7.60 19.22
C ASP A 211 13.02 -8.19 17.81
N GLY A 212 12.97 -7.33 16.78
CA GLY A 212 12.96 -7.71 15.37
C GLY A 212 11.60 -8.01 14.80
N SER A 213 10.53 -8.01 15.62
CA SER A 213 9.16 -8.15 15.12
C SER A 213 8.73 -6.93 14.30
N GLU A 214 7.70 -7.11 13.47
CA GLU A 214 7.07 -6.01 12.74
C GLU A 214 6.29 -5.13 13.73
N PRO A 215 6.45 -3.79 13.70
CA PRO A 215 5.60 -2.93 14.51
C PRO A 215 4.12 -3.08 14.12
N ASP A 216 3.28 -3.47 15.07
CA ASP A 216 1.85 -3.71 14.90
C ASP A 216 1.06 -2.96 15.98
N GLU A 217 0.09 -2.13 15.56
CA GLU A 217 -0.77 -1.37 16.47
C GLU A 217 -1.64 -2.26 17.36
N ASN A 218 -1.87 -3.51 16.92
CA ASN A 218 -2.64 -4.49 17.71
C ASN A 218 -1.79 -5.22 18.74
N ASN A 219 -0.46 -5.02 18.77
CA ASN A 219 0.46 -5.68 19.70
C ASN A 219 1.14 -4.74 20.70
N LEU A 220 0.44 -3.68 21.11
CA LEU A 220 0.94 -2.74 22.15
C LEU A 220 1.02 -3.38 23.53
N SER A 221 0.17 -4.35 23.82
CA SER A 221 0.18 -5.11 25.09
C SER A 221 1.24 -6.21 25.14
N GLY A 222 1.84 -6.54 24.00
CA GLY A 222 2.79 -7.61 23.84
C GLY A 222 2.15 -8.99 23.69
N THR A 223 2.90 -9.88 23.04
CA THR A 223 2.53 -11.29 22.85
C THR A 223 3.63 -12.19 23.35
N THR A 224 3.29 -13.13 24.22
CA THR A 224 4.22 -14.15 24.70
C THR A 224 4.03 -15.43 23.89
N TYR A 225 5.13 -16.05 23.52
CA TYR A 225 5.14 -17.32 22.81
C TYR A 225 6.14 -18.28 23.45
N ASN A 226 5.91 -19.58 23.24
CA ASN A 226 6.85 -20.61 23.64
C ASN A 226 7.59 -21.17 22.42
N TYR A 227 8.81 -21.62 22.66
CA TYR A 227 9.62 -22.29 21.63
C TYR A 227 10.37 -23.47 22.24
N LYS A 228 10.75 -24.43 21.37
CA LYS A 228 11.40 -25.65 21.81
C LYS A 228 12.82 -25.39 22.22
N ASN A 229 13.20 -25.92 23.39
CA ASN A 229 14.57 -25.93 23.85
C ASN A 229 15.34 -27.18 23.36
N GLN A 230 14.61 -28.26 23.12
CA GLN A 230 15.21 -29.57 22.79
C GLN A 230 14.28 -30.35 21.85
N TYR A 231 14.86 -31.11 20.92
CA TYR A 231 14.13 -32.04 20.07
C TYR A 231 14.32 -33.49 20.57
N PRO A 232 13.29 -34.37 20.46
CA PRO A 232 13.42 -35.78 20.80
C PRO A 232 14.46 -36.47 19.92
N LYS A 233 15.27 -37.34 20.50
CA LYS A 233 16.25 -38.21 19.79
C LYS A 233 15.56 -39.33 19.01
N LEU A 234 14.48 -39.86 19.54
CA LEU A 234 13.75 -41.00 19.01
C LEU A 234 12.26 -40.68 18.85
N PRO A 235 11.57 -41.32 17.88
CA PRO A 235 10.13 -41.22 17.76
C PRO A 235 9.42 -41.62 19.05
N GLY A 236 8.43 -40.83 19.47
CA GLY A 236 7.67 -41.09 20.70
C GLY A 236 8.30 -40.58 22.00
N GLN A 237 9.53 -40.08 21.96
CA GLN A 237 10.16 -39.45 23.12
C GLN A 237 9.53 -38.06 23.36
N ALA A 238 9.32 -37.71 24.64
CA ALA A 238 8.80 -36.38 25.01
C ALA A 238 9.78 -35.26 24.63
N PHE A 239 9.20 -34.10 24.28
CA PHE A 239 9.97 -32.85 24.15
C PHE A 239 10.50 -32.41 25.51
N GLY A 240 11.67 -31.79 25.51
CA GLY A 240 12.17 -31.06 26.68
C GLY A 240 11.27 -29.85 27.03
N PRO A 241 11.53 -29.18 28.16
CA PRO A 241 10.72 -28.02 28.58
C PRO A 241 10.78 -26.92 27.52
N PHE A 242 9.63 -26.24 27.32
CA PHE A 242 9.57 -25.08 26.44
C PHE A 242 10.26 -23.88 27.08
N LEU A 243 10.93 -23.10 26.27
CA LEU A 243 11.39 -21.76 26.60
C LEU A 243 10.34 -20.73 26.17
N TYR A 244 10.33 -19.59 26.83
CA TYR A 244 9.38 -18.51 26.57
C TYR A 244 10.09 -17.23 26.16
N ASN A 245 9.51 -16.53 25.24
CA ASN A 245 9.92 -15.18 24.86
C ASN A 245 8.68 -14.34 24.54
N SER A 246 8.86 -13.04 24.44
CA SER A 246 7.80 -12.11 24.08
C SER A 246 8.30 -11.14 23.02
N PHE A 247 7.36 -10.61 22.24
CA PHE A 247 7.57 -9.48 21.34
C PHE A 247 6.49 -8.45 21.58
N GLN A 248 6.83 -7.19 21.43
CA GLN A 248 5.93 -6.08 21.74
C GLN A 248 6.21 -4.89 20.84
N THR A 249 5.14 -4.24 20.39
CA THR A 249 5.20 -2.93 19.76
C THR A 249 5.16 -1.85 20.83
N LEU A 250 6.03 -0.86 20.69
CA LEU A 250 6.14 0.29 21.56
C LEU A 250 5.75 1.56 20.79
N GLN A 251 5.19 2.52 21.49
CA GLN A 251 4.96 3.86 20.96
C GLN A 251 6.15 4.76 21.29
N TYR A 252 6.67 5.46 20.30
CA TYR A 252 7.79 6.36 20.49
C TYR A 252 7.35 7.65 21.21
N THR A 253 7.87 7.86 22.41
CA THR A 253 7.60 9.05 23.23
C THR A 253 8.85 9.71 23.75
N ALA A 254 10.00 9.01 23.70
CA ALA A 254 11.29 9.51 24.17
C ALA A 254 12.43 8.83 23.40
N PRO A 255 13.65 9.41 23.39
CA PRO A 255 14.81 8.80 22.77
C PRO A 255 15.11 7.39 23.26
N ILE A 256 15.42 6.49 22.33
CA ILE A 256 15.67 5.06 22.59
C ILE A 256 17.15 4.89 22.95
N PRO A 257 17.49 4.36 24.14
CA PRO A 257 18.87 4.08 24.49
C PRO A 257 19.40 2.90 23.68
N VAL A 258 20.49 3.11 22.95
CA VAL A 258 21.22 2.09 22.20
C VAL A 258 22.56 1.86 22.91
N ALA A 259 22.80 0.68 23.42
CA ALA A 259 23.98 0.34 24.20
C ALA A 259 24.53 -1.05 23.86
N ASP A 260 25.70 -1.39 24.39
CA ASP A 260 26.24 -2.74 24.33
C ASP A 260 25.30 -3.71 25.07
N ARG A 261 24.88 -4.75 24.38
CA ARG A 261 23.98 -5.80 24.90
C ARG A 261 24.68 -7.12 25.15
N SER A 262 26.00 -7.17 25.08
CA SER A 262 26.75 -8.41 25.24
C SER A 262 26.52 -9.10 26.62
N SER A 263 26.23 -8.31 27.67
CA SER A 263 25.89 -8.84 29.00
C SER A 263 24.48 -9.40 29.13
N GLN A 264 23.60 -9.16 28.15
CA GLN A 264 22.24 -9.69 28.18
C GLN A 264 22.25 -11.24 27.99
N PRO A 265 21.24 -11.97 28.50
CA PRO A 265 21.15 -13.41 28.35
C PRO A 265 21.28 -13.91 26.91
N ASN A 266 21.98 -15.02 26.72
CA ASN A 266 22.18 -15.67 25.42
C ASN A 266 20.95 -16.53 25.03
N LYS A 267 19.76 -15.93 24.90
CA LYS A 267 18.51 -16.68 24.70
C LYS A 267 18.56 -17.59 23.47
N LEU A 268 18.74 -17.01 22.26
CA LEU A 268 18.73 -17.77 21.01
C LEU A 268 20.01 -18.59 20.81
N SER A 269 21.17 -18.02 21.13
CA SER A 269 22.46 -18.70 20.97
C SER A 269 22.71 -19.78 21.99
N ALA A 270 21.91 -19.87 23.05
CA ALA A 270 21.90 -20.95 24.03
C ALA A 270 20.86 -22.05 23.73
N MET A 271 20.07 -21.87 22.64
CA MET A 271 19.11 -22.89 22.21
C MET A 271 19.85 -24.13 21.70
N SER A 272 19.46 -25.31 22.17
CA SER A 272 19.99 -26.55 21.63
C SER A 272 19.44 -26.80 20.22
N THR A 273 20.36 -26.94 19.27
CA THR A 273 20.02 -27.32 17.88
C THR A 273 20.13 -28.85 17.68
N THR A 274 20.54 -29.57 18.72
CA THR A 274 20.64 -31.02 18.72
C THR A 274 19.68 -31.63 19.72
N TYR A 275 19.62 -32.96 19.72
CA TYR A 275 18.86 -33.72 20.72
C TYR A 275 19.55 -33.72 22.12
N ASP A 276 20.73 -33.14 22.24
CA ASP A 276 21.43 -33.03 23.50
C ASP A 276 20.99 -31.79 24.29
N PHE A 277 20.66 -32.00 25.57
CA PHE A 277 20.18 -30.94 26.45
C PHE A 277 21.30 -29.97 26.85
N THR A 278 22.54 -30.45 26.91
CA THR A 278 23.74 -29.68 27.23
C THR A 278 24.80 -29.87 26.18
N PRO A 279 24.63 -29.35 24.97
CA PRO A 279 25.62 -29.53 23.93
C PRO A 279 26.92 -28.81 24.30
N PRO A 280 28.11 -29.38 23.92
CA PRO A 280 29.42 -28.86 24.33
C PRO A 280 29.80 -27.52 23.66
N TYR A 281 28.98 -27.04 22.71
CA TYR A 281 29.23 -25.81 21.99
C TYR A 281 28.46 -24.60 22.52
N PHE A 282 27.83 -24.68 23.71
CA PHE A 282 27.28 -23.53 24.36
C PHE A 282 28.34 -22.44 24.53
N PRO A 283 28.01 -21.17 24.21
CA PRO A 283 28.96 -20.09 24.41
C PRO A 283 29.35 -19.96 25.88
N ASN A 284 30.66 -20.05 26.19
CA ASN A 284 31.20 -19.95 27.55
C ASN A 284 31.33 -18.51 28.06
N GLY A 285 30.82 -17.52 27.32
CA GLY A 285 30.91 -16.10 27.68
C GLY A 285 29.90 -15.25 26.96
N PRO A 286 29.99 -13.94 27.15
CA PRO A 286 29.11 -12.99 26.50
C PRO A 286 29.22 -13.05 24.97
N ILE A 287 28.08 -13.09 24.31
CA ILE A 287 27.99 -12.99 22.83
C ILE A 287 27.66 -11.56 22.46
N TYR A 288 28.32 -11.07 21.43
CA TYR A 288 27.95 -9.79 20.83
C TYR A 288 26.52 -9.82 20.31
N LYS A 289 25.75 -8.84 20.70
CA LYS A 289 24.36 -8.68 20.29
C LYS A 289 24.13 -7.33 19.65
N GLY A 290 23.56 -7.31 18.45
CA GLY A 290 23.08 -6.10 17.82
C GLY A 290 21.83 -5.54 18.51
N ASN A 291 21.64 -4.21 18.40
CA ASN A 291 20.36 -3.57 18.66
C ASN A 291 19.63 -3.48 17.33
N ILE A 292 18.50 -4.15 17.21
CA ILE A 292 17.61 -4.01 16.06
C ILE A 292 16.45 -3.11 16.47
N ILE A 293 16.20 -2.07 15.66
CA ILE A 293 15.05 -1.19 15.86
C ILE A 293 14.31 -1.13 14.52
N ARG A 294 13.07 -1.56 14.55
CA ARG A 294 12.14 -1.47 13.42
C ARG A 294 11.06 -0.45 13.76
N ALA A 295 10.75 0.44 12.84
CA ALA A 295 9.77 1.48 13.11
C ALA A 295 8.91 1.80 11.89
N LYS A 296 7.66 2.18 12.12
CA LYS A 296 6.72 2.72 11.13
C LYS A 296 5.93 3.89 11.68
N VAL A 297 5.39 4.68 10.80
CA VAL A 297 4.50 5.80 11.11
C VAL A 297 3.06 5.39 10.86
N ILE A 298 2.16 5.73 11.78
CA ILE A 298 0.72 5.51 11.67
C ILE A 298 -0.06 6.79 11.94
N LYS A 299 -1.26 6.87 11.35
CA LYS A 299 -2.24 7.94 11.59
C LYS A 299 -3.63 7.42 11.19
N PRO A 300 -4.69 7.72 11.94
CA PRO A 300 -6.05 7.36 11.54
C PRO A 300 -6.41 7.92 10.16
N GLY A 301 -6.96 7.09 9.28
CA GLY A 301 -7.37 7.48 7.92
C GLY A 301 -6.24 7.58 6.90
N ALA A 302 -4.99 7.32 7.28
CA ALA A 302 -3.83 7.26 6.40
C ALA A 302 -3.32 5.83 6.25
N LEU A 303 -2.78 5.51 5.07
CA LEU A 303 -2.05 4.25 4.88
C LEU A 303 -0.74 4.32 5.66
N PRO A 304 -0.45 3.35 6.56
CA PRO A 304 0.78 3.32 7.32
C PRO A 304 2.04 3.39 6.45
N SER A 305 3.09 3.98 6.96
CA SER A 305 4.36 4.01 6.25
C SER A 305 4.98 2.62 6.11
N LYS A 306 5.93 2.48 5.18
CA LYS A 306 6.82 1.32 5.17
C LYS A 306 7.61 1.26 6.48
N VAL A 307 7.92 0.02 6.92
CA VAL A 307 8.79 -0.21 8.08
C VAL A 307 10.23 0.07 7.70
N VAL A 308 10.93 0.83 8.54
CA VAL A 308 12.38 1.03 8.45
C VAL A 308 13.05 0.21 9.53
N SER A 309 14.00 -0.64 9.15
CA SER A 309 14.83 -1.43 10.06
C SER A 309 16.24 -0.85 10.14
N LYS A 310 16.75 -0.67 11.35
CA LYS A 310 18.12 -0.23 11.62
C LYS A 310 18.78 -1.15 12.64
N ASN A 311 20.07 -1.48 12.39
CA ASN A 311 20.86 -2.34 13.24
C ASN A 311 22.09 -1.59 13.72
N TYR A 312 22.34 -1.63 15.04
CA TYR A 312 23.47 -0.98 15.69
C TYR A 312 24.27 -1.99 16.51
N PHE A 313 25.54 -2.05 16.25
CA PHE A 313 26.50 -2.88 16.97
C PHE A 313 27.43 -1.98 17.78
N ILE A 314 27.31 -2.04 19.11
CA ILE A 314 28.15 -1.25 19.99
C ILE A 314 29.38 -2.07 20.37
N THR A 315 30.54 -1.56 19.99
CA THR A 315 31.84 -2.21 20.25
C THR A 315 32.76 -1.30 21.09
N PRO A 316 32.61 -1.28 22.43
CA PRO A 316 33.26 -0.29 23.29
C PRO A 316 34.79 -0.27 23.18
N SER A 317 35.42 -1.37 22.77
CA SER A 317 36.86 -1.44 22.54
C SER A 317 37.31 -0.80 21.23
N GLY A 318 36.41 -0.25 20.43
CA GLY A 318 36.73 0.41 19.16
C GLY A 318 37.24 -0.52 18.05
N SER A 319 37.40 -1.79 18.32
CA SER A 319 37.84 -2.78 17.32
C SER A 319 36.64 -3.34 16.58
N ASN A 320 36.64 -3.23 15.26
CA ASN A 320 35.74 -4.01 14.44
C ASN A 320 36.06 -5.51 14.68
N LYS A 321 35.17 -6.22 15.35
CA LYS A 321 35.34 -7.63 15.70
C LYS A 321 35.34 -8.57 14.49
N TYR A 322 34.89 -8.07 13.36
CA TYR A 322 34.67 -8.81 12.12
C TYR A 322 35.61 -8.31 11.03
N SER A 323 36.42 -9.21 10.47
CA SER A 323 37.30 -8.91 9.34
C SER A 323 36.59 -8.98 7.99
N LEU A 324 35.37 -9.51 7.95
CA LEU A 324 34.52 -9.63 6.75
C LEU A 324 33.32 -8.69 6.85
N PRO A 325 32.70 -8.35 5.72
CA PRO A 325 31.43 -7.64 5.71
C PRO A 325 30.37 -8.35 6.53
N VAL A 326 29.61 -7.58 7.31
CA VAL A 326 28.52 -8.12 8.15
C VAL A 326 27.19 -7.82 7.46
N LEU A 327 26.42 -8.87 7.18
CA LEU A 327 25.06 -8.79 6.70
C LEU A 327 24.11 -9.00 7.89
N SER A 328 23.25 -8.02 8.17
CA SER A 328 22.17 -8.15 9.14
C SER A 328 20.86 -8.33 8.39
N LEU A 329 20.17 -9.45 8.64
CA LEU A 329 18.84 -9.76 8.12
C LEU A 329 17.80 -9.45 9.20
N SER A 330 16.73 -8.74 8.81
CA SER A 330 15.65 -8.35 9.72
C SER A 330 14.31 -8.33 8.99
#